data_a2e9e922fefb4f0cb7c0b056ba58ddf2
#
_entry.id   a2e9e922fefb4f0cb7c0b056ba58ddf2
#
_cell.length_a   1.000
_cell.length_b   1.000
_cell.length_c   1.000
_cell.angle_alpha   90.00
_cell.angle_beta   90.00
_cell.angle_gamma   90.00
#
_symmetry.space_group_name_H-M   'P 1'
#
loop_
_entity.id
_entity.type
_entity.pdbx_description
1 polymer ?
#
loop_
_entity_poly.entity_id
_entity_poly.type
_entity_poly.pdbx_seq_one_letter_code
_entity_poly.pdbx_strand_id
1 'polypeptide(L)'
;MMKHTLLPFFLIISSLLVPSPGYAAQQNKEWFERENVFGGQVYLRTAGNPDRPAVVMVHGLGDEASTCWEDILHRLKKDYFVFTFDLPGFGRSTKGNALYSPVNYARLIHQLAEKHVGKPFHLIGHSMGGAISLQFTHSYPADVKTLTLIDAAGILHRLAYTKYLAPLGVDKVLDQYNVLNERKVTDLAGALMSALEKRAPINMDLLINLEPFRSKVLRSDPTSIAGLALVQNDFSRIPETIHQPTLIIWGDQDKIAPLRTGYVLESLLPDARLELLPNGGHIAFIEQPQRFHELLRPHLKQSYKAKQKPASKPESSNFRQTVQCQNQSGHTITGRIGSLLIDGCQNVLIKDAEINNLVITNSTVTMRNSRIISMATALKLHDSNLNITAGHIEGEVAIEANNSRLDIAGTQLVGSQAAVKAPMDSTLIFSLGRIDSPLYDDIVIHGMKVVAPGAYL
;
A
#
# COMPACT_ATOMS: atom_id res chain seq x y z
N MET A 1 103.75 12.36 6.09
CA MET A 1 102.57 13.00 6.68
C MET A 1 101.37 12.83 5.78
N MET A 2 100.60 11.80 6.00
CA MET A 2 99.38 11.52 5.23
C MET A 2 98.16 11.87 6.12
N LYS A 3 97.34 12.80 5.59
CA LYS A 3 96.08 13.17 6.25
C LYS A 3 94.98 12.28 5.70
N HIS A 4 94.40 11.45 6.60
CA HIS A 4 93.19 10.68 6.29
C HIS A 4 91.96 11.57 6.45
N THR A 5 91.22 11.75 5.37
CA THR A 5 89.89 12.42 5.36
C THR A 5 88.81 11.35 5.47
N LEU A 6 88.07 11.32 6.59
CA LEU A 6 86.85 10.51 6.82
C LEU A 6 85.66 11.16 6.10
N LEU A 7 85.01 10.44 5.19
CA LEU A 7 83.73 10.80 4.57
C LEU A 7 82.60 10.25 5.46
N PRO A 8 81.54 11.02 5.80
CA PRO A 8 80.41 10.45 6.53
C PRO A 8 79.42 9.77 5.52
N PHE A 9 79.08 8.54 5.86
CA PHE A 9 78.04 7.76 5.18
C PHE A 9 76.66 8.29 5.59
N PHE A 10 75.94 8.93 4.65
CA PHE A 10 74.52 9.30 4.86
C PHE A 10 73.64 8.10 4.53
N LEU A 11 73.01 7.52 5.55
CA LEU A 11 71.95 6.51 5.42
C LEU A 11 70.64 7.20 4.98
N ILE A 12 70.26 7.06 3.72
CA ILE A 12 68.94 7.49 3.23
C ILE A 12 67.91 6.40 3.68
N ILE A 13 67.16 6.66 4.73
CA ILE A 13 65.97 5.89 5.10
C ILE A 13 64.88 6.33 4.14
N SER A 14 64.65 5.56 3.08
CA SER A 14 63.44 5.68 2.23
C SER A 14 62.23 5.16 3.03
N SER A 15 61.45 6.07 3.61
CA SER A 15 60.15 5.77 4.19
C SER A 15 59.22 5.30 3.07
N LEU A 16 58.99 4.00 2.96
CA LEU A 16 57.89 3.43 2.22
C LEU A 16 56.58 3.97 2.81
N LEU A 17 56.00 4.99 2.20
CA LEU A 17 54.64 5.41 2.40
C LEU A 17 53.75 4.26 1.93
N VAL A 18 53.32 3.41 2.89
CA VAL A 18 52.18 2.51 2.74
C VAL A 18 51.00 3.41 2.47
N PRO A 19 50.31 3.35 1.33
CA PRO A 19 49.09 4.08 1.14
C PRO A 19 48.07 3.55 2.16
N SER A 20 47.62 4.42 3.05
CA SER A 20 46.45 4.17 3.90
C SER A 20 45.33 3.70 2.99
N PRO A 21 44.52 2.67 3.38
CA PRO A 21 43.36 2.28 2.62
C PRO A 21 42.47 3.52 2.48
N GLY A 22 42.46 4.07 1.27
CA GLY A 22 41.70 5.28 0.95
C GLY A 22 40.27 5.06 1.38
N TYR A 23 39.75 5.95 2.20
CA TYR A 23 38.31 6.15 2.34
C TYR A 23 37.74 6.28 0.92
N ALA A 24 37.08 5.22 0.44
CA ALA A 24 36.37 5.27 -0.83
C ALA A 24 35.39 6.44 -0.71
N ALA A 25 35.66 7.51 -1.45
CA ALA A 25 34.89 8.73 -1.39
C ALA A 25 33.42 8.35 -1.61
N GLN A 26 32.54 8.83 -0.76
CA GLN A 26 31.09 8.71 -0.90
C GLN A 26 30.72 9.35 -2.24
N GLN A 27 30.67 8.56 -3.30
CA GLN A 27 30.39 9.07 -4.65
C GLN A 27 28.88 9.13 -4.85
N ASN A 28 28.32 10.33 -4.80
CA ASN A 28 27.01 10.56 -5.39
C ASN A 28 27.19 10.53 -6.92
N LYS A 29 26.44 9.68 -7.61
CA LYS A 29 26.46 9.60 -9.08
C LYS A 29 25.05 9.80 -9.60
N GLU A 30 24.95 10.52 -10.70
CA GLU A 30 23.71 10.75 -11.44
C GLU A 30 24.01 10.58 -12.92
N TRP A 31 23.15 9.80 -13.62
CA TRP A 31 23.33 9.54 -15.06
C TRP A 31 22.03 9.10 -15.70
N PHE A 32 22.01 9.08 -17.02
CA PHE A 32 20.94 8.47 -17.81
C PHE A 32 21.40 7.14 -18.37
N GLU A 33 20.47 6.18 -18.37
CA GLU A 33 20.71 4.86 -18.95
C GLU A 33 19.53 4.45 -19.82
N ARG A 34 19.83 3.82 -20.96
CA ARG A 34 18.79 3.23 -21.80
C ARG A 34 18.27 1.95 -21.18
N GLU A 35 16.96 1.82 -21.15
CA GLU A 35 16.26 0.64 -20.62
C GLU A 35 15.34 0.04 -21.69
N ASN A 36 14.99 -1.25 -21.54
CA ASN A 36 14.30 -2.00 -22.57
C ASN A 36 12.83 -2.33 -22.24
N VAL A 37 12.35 -2.01 -21.02
CA VAL A 37 10.97 -2.30 -20.62
C VAL A 37 10.00 -1.30 -21.25
N PHE A 38 10.35 -0.03 -21.22
CA PHE A 38 9.58 1.07 -21.81
C PHE A 38 10.25 1.64 -23.08
N GLY A 39 11.50 1.25 -23.35
CA GLY A 39 12.24 1.62 -24.55
C GLY A 39 12.84 3.03 -24.52
N GLY A 40 13.01 3.62 -23.35
CA GLY A 40 13.50 4.98 -23.16
C GLY A 40 14.83 5.10 -22.44
N GLN A 41 15.05 6.28 -21.86
CA GLN A 41 16.13 6.55 -20.93
C GLN A 41 15.56 6.74 -19.53
N VAL A 42 16.18 6.11 -18.55
CA VAL A 42 15.89 6.28 -17.14
C VAL A 42 16.98 7.11 -16.48
N TYR A 43 16.57 8.08 -15.68
CA TYR A 43 17.46 8.85 -14.84
C TYR A 43 17.72 8.12 -13.54
N LEU A 44 18.98 7.89 -13.21
CA LEU A 44 19.45 7.08 -12.11
C LEU A 44 20.29 7.91 -11.15
N ARG A 45 20.19 7.61 -9.86
CA ARG A 45 20.99 8.23 -8.80
C ARG A 45 21.49 7.17 -7.83
N THR A 46 22.77 7.26 -7.45
CA THR A 46 23.34 6.51 -6.34
C THR A 46 24.04 7.43 -5.35
N ALA A 47 24.04 7.03 -4.09
CA ALA A 47 24.79 7.72 -3.04
C ALA A 47 25.29 6.73 -1.99
N GLY A 48 26.43 7.04 -1.38
CA GLY A 48 27.05 6.20 -0.34
C GLY A 48 28.05 5.21 -0.92
N ASN A 49 28.54 4.30 -0.05
CA ASN A 49 29.54 3.30 -0.40
C ASN A 49 28.84 2.01 -0.95
N PRO A 50 29.17 1.53 -2.16
CA PRO A 50 28.60 0.31 -2.75
C PRO A 50 28.77 -0.96 -1.90
N ASP A 51 29.79 -1.02 -1.05
CA ASP A 51 30.03 -2.18 -0.16
C ASP A 51 29.07 -2.26 1.02
N ARG A 52 28.39 -1.16 1.34
CA ARG A 52 27.38 -1.09 2.42
C ARG A 52 26.09 -1.82 2.03
N PRO A 53 25.24 -2.21 3.00
CA PRO A 53 23.89 -2.68 2.70
C PRO A 53 23.15 -1.70 1.80
N ALA A 54 22.40 -2.22 0.83
CA ALA A 54 21.73 -1.40 -0.17
C ALA A 54 20.30 -1.04 0.23
N VAL A 55 19.88 0.17 -0.15
CA VAL A 55 18.51 0.66 -0.07
C VAL A 55 18.09 1.14 -1.45
N VAL A 56 16.97 0.62 -1.96
CA VAL A 56 16.34 1.04 -3.21
C VAL A 56 15.08 1.82 -2.87
N MET A 57 14.90 3.01 -3.46
CA MET A 57 13.75 3.88 -3.19
C MET A 57 12.95 4.15 -4.45
N VAL A 58 11.62 3.93 -4.38
CA VAL A 58 10.67 4.05 -5.49
C VAL A 58 9.66 5.15 -5.15
N HIS A 59 9.66 6.21 -5.96
CA HIS A 59 8.81 7.38 -5.75
C HIS A 59 7.34 7.15 -6.17
N GLY A 60 6.45 8.04 -5.77
CA GLY A 60 5.04 8.06 -6.13
C GLY A 60 4.75 8.64 -7.52
N LEU A 61 3.47 8.91 -7.77
CA LEU A 61 3.00 9.60 -8.96
C LEU A 61 3.33 11.10 -8.84
N GLY A 62 4.02 11.68 -9.81
CA GLY A 62 4.36 13.11 -9.81
C GLY A 62 5.73 13.38 -10.40
N ASP A 63 5.93 14.61 -10.87
CA ASP A 63 7.17 15.05 -11.56
C ASP A 63 8.31 15.39 -10.59
N GLU A 64 8.07 15.49 -9.28
CA GLU A 64 9.14 15.55 -8.27
C GLU A 64 9.98 14.29 -8.30
N ALA A 65 9.40 13.17 -8.66
CA ALA A 65 10.06 11.89 -8.89
C ALA A 65 11.09 11.56 -7.77
N SER A 66 12.32 11.21 -8.10
CA SER A 66 13.33 10.85 -7.10
C SER A 66 13.84 12.01 -6.24
N THR A 67 13.48 13.27 -6.56
CA THR A 67 13.87 14.42 -5.73
C THR A 67 13.15 14.44 -4.38
N CYS A 68 11.98 13.80 -4.27
CA CYS A 68 11.27 13.65 -3.00
C CYS A 68 12.11 12.90 -1.94
N TRP A 69 13.13 12.17 -2.34
CA TRP A 69 14.00 11.38 -1.47
C TRP A 69 15.23 12.13 -0.94
N GLU A 70 15.42 13.41 -1.26
CA GLU A 70 16.67 14.12 -1.01
C GLU A 70 17.11 14.08 0.46
N ASP A 71 16.22 14.37 1.40
CA ASP A 71 16.53 14.33 2.85
C ASP A 71 16.87 12.90 3.30
N ILE A 72 16.08 11.92 2.87
CA ILE A 72 16.26 10.51 3.24
C ILE A 72 17.58 9.98 2.67
N LEU A 73 17.85 10.26 1.40
CA LEU A 73 19.10 9.88 0.75
C LEU A 73 20.31 10.48 1.49
N HIS A 74 20.23 11.76 1.86
CA HIS A 74 21.30 12.43 2.60
C HIS A 74 21.56 11.79 3.96
N ARG A 75 20.52 11.34 4.65
CA ARG A 75 20.63 10.67 5.96
C ARG A 75 21.14 9.23 5.85
N LEU A 76 20.67 8.49 4.83
CA LEU A 76 20.98 7.07 4.68
C LEU A 76 22.36 6.81 4.06
N LYS A 77 22.88 7.66 3.18
CA LYS A 77 24.15 7.43 2.45
C LYS A 77 25.39 7.24 3.36
N LYS A 78 25.28 7.60 4.64
CA LYS A 78 26.35 7.38 5.62
C LYS A 78 26.52 5.91 6.00
N ASP A 79 25.39 5.18 6.06
CA ASP A 79 25.32 3.81 6.55
C ASP A 79 24.96 2.80 5.45
N TYR A 80 24.41 3.27 4.33
CA TYR A 80 23.87 2.46 3.23
C TYR A 80 24.37 2.94 1.88
N PHE A 81 24.38 2.01 0.92
CA PHE A 81 24.39 2.33 -0.51
C PHE A 81 22.96 2.59 -0.96
N VAL A 82 22.67 3.81 -1.36
CA VAL A 82 21.32 4.23 -1.75
C VAL A 82 21.22 4.28 -3.27
N PHE A 83 20.20 3.64 -3.82
CA PHE A 83 19.86 3.66 -5.24
C PHE A 83 18.43 4.17 -5.41
N THR A 84 18.23 5.16 -6.25
CA THR A 84 16.92 5.69 -6.63
C THR A 84 16.95 6.15 -8.10
N PHE A 85 15.79 6.36 -8.68
CA PHE A 85 15.62 6.69 -10.09
C PHE A 85 14.32 7.44 -10.30
N ASP A 86 14.23 8.15 -11.42
CA ASP A 86 12.96 8.67 -11.88
C ASP A 86 12.27 7.58 -12.72
N LEU A 87 11.09 7.13 -12.32
CA LEU A 87 10.31 6.15 -13.07
C LEU A 87 10.03 6.67 -14.50
N PRO A 88 10.16 5.85 -15.57
CA PRO A 88 9.71 6.24 -16.90
C PRO A 88 8.28 6.83 -16.86
N GLY A 89 8.10 7.93 -17.55
CA GLY A 89 6.89 8.75 -17.50
C GLY A 89 6.97 9.94 -16.53
N PHE A 90 7.98 10.00 -15.64
CA PHE A 90 8.09 11.02 -14.60
C PHE A 90 9.50 11.64 -14.53
N GLY A 91 9.58 12.79 -13.86
CA GLY A 91 10.81 13.50 -13.60
C GLY A 91 11.64 13.72 -14.88
N ARG A 92 12.91 13.32 -14.83
CA ARG A 92 13.89 13.44 -15.91
C ARG A 92 13.93 12.23 -16.85
N SER A 93 13.27 11.13 -16.50
CA SER A 93 13.17 9.95 -17.36
C SER A 93 12.30 10.20 -18.58
N THR A 94 12.47 9.38 -19.62
CA THR A 94 11.70 9.49 -20.86
C THR A 94 10.20 9.40 -20.59
N LYS A 95 9.44 10.33 -21.14
CA LYS A 95 7.99 10.39 -21.11
C LYS A 95 7.41 9.99 -22.47
N GLY A 96 6.36 9.22 -22.51
CA GLY A 96 5.75 8.80 -23.76
C GLY A 96 4.51 7.92 -23.58
N ASN A 97 4.05 7.37 -24.69
CA ASN A 97 2.90 6.47 -24.70
C ASN A 97 3.31 5.03 -24.38
N ALA A 98 3.54 4.73 -23.09
CA ALA A 98 3.89 3.38 -22.64
C ALA A 98 2.87 2.86 -21.61
N LEU A 99 2.84 1.54 -21.39
CA LEU A 99 2.01 0.95 -20.36
C LEU A 99 2.73 1.02 -19.01
N TYR A 100 2.48 2.08 -18.28
CA TYR A 100 3.05 2.38 -16.97
C TYR A 100 2.38 1.59 -15.84
N SER A 101 2.38 0.25 -15.94
CA SER A 101 1.76 -0.63 -14.95
C SER A 101 2.73 -1.02 -13.82
N PRO A 102 2.24 -1.36 -12.62
CA PRO A 102 3.07 -1.86 -11.52
C PRO A 102 3.94 -3.06 -11.92
N VAL A 103 3.43 -3.96 -12.77
CA VAL A 103 4.16 -5.14 -13.27
C VAL A 103 5.35 -4.74 -14.13
N ASN A 104 5.18 -3.78 -15.06
CA ASN A 104 6.25 -3.31 -15.92
C ASN A 104 7.31 -2.53 -15.12
N TYR A 105 6.88 -1.70 -14.17
CA TYR A 105 7.81 -1.03 -13.27
C TYR A 105 8.60 -2.03 -12.40
N ALA A 106 7.96 -3.05 -11.87
CA ALA A 106 8.66 -4.09 -11.11
C ALA A 106 9.75 -4.79 -11.96
N ARG A 107 9.45 -5.09 -13.22
CA ARG A 107 10.43 -5.66 -14.15
C ARG A 107 11.61 -4.71 -14.43
N LEU A 108 11.34 -3.42 -14.62
CA LEU A 108 12.39 -2.41 -14.79
C LEU A 108 13.28 -2.33 -13.55
N ILE A 109 12.68 -2.25 -12.37
CA ILE A 109 13.42 -2.16 -11.09
C ILE A 109 14.32 -3.37 -10.91
N HIS A 110 13.84 -4.58 -11.24
CA HIS A 110 14.65 -5.80 -11.18
C HIS A 110 15.90 -5.70 -12.06
N GLN A 111 15.74 -5.31 -13.34
CA GLN A 111 16.88 -5.14 -14.27
C GLN A 111 17.88 -4.09 -13.78
N LEU A 112 17.40 -2.97 -13.28
CA LEU A 112 18.25 -1.90 -12.75
C LEU A 112 18.96 -2.32 -11.46
N ALA A 113 18.25 -2.99 -10.54
CA ALA A 113 18.82 -3.45 -9.28
C ALA A 113 19.85 -4.57 -9.50
N GLU A 114 19.57 -5.52 -10.39
CA GLU A 114 20.53 -6.56 -10.76
C GLU A 114 21.84 -5.95 -11.28
N LYS A 115 21.75 -4.94 -12.14
CA LYS A 115 22.91 -4.29 -12.74
C LYS A 115 23.70 -3.37 -11.81
N HIS A 116 22.99 -2.58 -10.98
CA HIS A 116 23.60 -1.48 -10.22
C HIS A 116 23.72 -1.75 -8.72
N VAL A 117 22.94 -2.70 -8.18
CA VAL A 117 22.98 -3.10 -6.77
C VAL A 117 23.61 -4.47 -6.59
N GLY A 118 23.21 -5.48 -7.39
CA GLY A 118 23.82 -6.81 -7.47
C GLY A 118 23.79 -7.64 -6.19
N LYS A 119 22.92 -7.27 -5.23
CA LYS A 119 22.75 -7.95 -3.93
C LYS A 119 21.36 -7.64 -3.37
N PRO A 120 20.82 -8.49 -2.48
CA PRO A 120 19.54 -8.20 -1.83
C PRO A 120 19.57 -6.89 -1.06
N PHE A 121 18.47 -6.12 -1.12
CA PHE A 121 18.37 -4.75 -0.64
C PHE A 121 17.13 -4.50 0.21
N HIS A 122 17.12 -3.38 0.92
CA HIS A 122 15.95 -2.83 1.57
C HIS A 122 15.16 -2.01 0.54
N LEU A 123 13.88 -2.31 0.36
CA LEU A 123 13.03 -1.63 -0.61
C LEU A 123 12.09 -0.66 0.10
N ILE A 124 12.07 0.60 -0.36
CA ILE A 124 11.20 1.66 0.16
C ILE A 124 10.35 2.20 -0.99
N GLY A 125 9.03 2.22 -0.81
CA GLY A 125 8.12 2.76 -1.82
C GLY A 125 7.09 3.71 -1.23
N HIS A 126 6.88 4.85 -1.90
CA HIS A 126 5.88 5.84 -1.52
C HIS A 126 4.73 5.87 -2.54
N SER A 127 3.48 5.95 -2.06
CA SER A 127 2.28 6.11 -2.89
C SER A 127 2.19 5.03 -3.99
N MET A 128 2.16 5.39 -5.28
CA MET A 128 2.27 4.47 -6.41
C MET A 128 3.53 3.60 -6.29
N GLY A 129 4.67 4.17 -5.85
CA GLY A 129 5.90 3.42 -5.60
C GLY A 129 5.75 2.36 -4.51
N GLY A 130 4.86 2.56 -3.53
CA GLY A 130 4.48 1.54 -2.55
C GLY A 130 3.78 0.34 -3.18
N ALA A 131 2.81 0.58 -4.07
CA ALA A 131 2.15 -0.47 -4.84
C ALA A 131 3.11 -1.21 -5.78
N ILE A 132 4.01 -0.46 -6.46
CA ILE A 132 5.07 -1.04 -7.28
C ILE A 132 5.99 -1.92 -6.42
N SER A 133 6.34 -1.48 -5.21
CA SER A 133 7.20 -2.22 -4.29
C SER A 133 6.55 -3.51 -3.76
N LEU A 134 5.23 -3.52 -3.54
CA LEU A 134 4.46 -4.74 -3.27
C LEU A 134 4.52 -5.71 -4.45
N GLN A 135 4.24 -5.22 -5.66
CA GLN A 135 4.33 -6.03 -6.88
C GLN A 135 5.75 -6.57 -7.11
N PHE A 136 6.77 -5.74 -6.87
CA PHE A 136 8.17 -6.13 -6.98
C PHE A 136 8.53 -7.25 -6.00
N THR A 137 8.18 -7.08 -4.72
CA THR A 137 8.50 -8.05 -3.66
C THR A 137 7.82 -9.40 -3.91
N HIS A 138 6.57 -9.38 -4.42
CA HIS A 138 5.88 -10.58 -4.87
C HIS A 138 6.63 -11.29 -6.02
N SER A 139 7.06 -10.52 -7.04
CA SER A 139 7.67 -11.10 -8.25
C SER A 139 9.13 -11.51 -8.05
N TYR A 140 9.87 -10.82 -7.18
CA TYR A 140 11.30 -11.00 -6.94
C TYR A 140 11.63 -11.03 -5.44
N PRO A 141 11.07 -11.99 -4.67
CA PRO A 141 11.19 -12.01 -3.22
C PRO A 141 12.63 -12.18 -2.71
N ALA A 142 13.50 -12.82 -3.50
CA ALA A 142 14.91 -13.02 -3.14
C ALA A 142 15.74 -11.72 -3.15
N ASP A 143 15.29 -10.69 -3.86
CA ASP A 143 15.97 -9.39 -3.96
C ASP A 143 15.71 -8.49 -2.75
N VAL A 144 14.65 -8.77 -1.97
CA VAL A 144 14.16 -7.88 -0.91
C VAL A 144 14.48 -8.43 0.47
N LYS A 145 15.28 -7.68 1.24
CA LYS A 145 15.57 -7.96 2.65
C LYS A 145 14.45 -7.50 3.58
N THR A 146 14.01 -6.25 3.41
CA THR A 146 12.88 -5.66 4.11
C THR A 146 12.10 -4.75 3.18
N LEU A 147 10.82 -4.63 3.41
CA LEU A 147 9.92 -3.76 2.66
C LEU A 147 9.46 -2.60 3.55
N THR A 148 9.49 -1.38 3.02
CA THR A 148 8.88 -0.20 3.65
C THR A 148 7.86 0.41 2.71
N LEU A 149 6.62 0.51 3.16
CA LEU A 149 5.50 1.07 2.41
C LEU A 149 5.08 2.39 3.06
N ILE A 150 5.12 3.47 2.31
CA ILE A 150 4.76 4.81 2.77
C ILE A 150 3.52 5.24 2.01
N ASP A 151 2.39 5.45 2.70
CA ASP A 151 1.14 5.95 2.13
C ASP A 151 0.78 5.27 0.79
N ALA A 152 0.88 3.93 0.73
CA ALA A 152 0.78 3.16 -0.51
C ALA A 152 -0.60 3.25 -1.15
N ALA A 153 -0.68 3.68 -2.42
CA ALA A 153 -1.91 3.90 -3.15
C ALA A 153 -2.27 2.73 -4.09
N GLY A 154 -3.54 2.64 -4.49
CA GLY A 154 -4.02 1.73 -5.53
C GLY A 154 -4.26 0.28 -5.09
N ILE A 155 -4.22 -0.03 -3.80
CA ILE A 155 -4.38 -1.40 -3.28
C ILE A 155 -5.85 -1.78 -3.10
N LEU A 156 -6.69 -0.85 -2.64
CA LEU A 156 -8.12 -1.07 -2.50
C LEU A 156 -8.80 -1.07 -3.87
N HIS A 157 -9.93 -1.76 -3.95
CA HIS A 157 -10.73 -1.75 -5.16
C HIS A 157 -11.12 -0.32 -5.56
N ARG A 158 -11.09 -0.02 -6.86
CA ARG A 158 -11.33 1.33 -7.40
C ARG A 158 -12.58 2.02 -6.86
N LEU A 159 -13.68 1.31 -6.67
CA LEU A 159 -14.92 1.88 -6.12
C LEU A 159 -14.79 2.29 -4.65
N ALA A 160 -14.03 1.56 -3.85
CA ALA A 160 -13.72 1.94 -2.48
C ALA A 160 -12.85 3.21 -2.44
N TYR A 161 -11.90 3.31 -3.36
CA TYR A 161 -11.01 4.46 -3.50
C TYR A 161 -11.73 5.72 -3.99
N THR A 162 -12.54 5.62 -5.05
CA THR A 162 -13.31 6.76 -5.57
C THR A 162 -14.34 7.29 -4.58
N LYS A 163 -14.97 6.40 -3.80
CA LYS A 163 -15.88 6.78 -2.70
C LYS A 163 -15.15 7.57 -1.60
N TYR A 164 -13.89 7.27 -1.36
CA TYR A 164 -13.05 8.00 -0.42
C TYR A 164 -12.73 9.42 -0.92
N LEU A 165 -12.42 9.57 -2.20
CA LEU A 165 -12.06 10.86 -2.80
C LEU A 165 -13.27 11.79 -3.02
N ALA A 166 -14.44 11.25 -3.36
CA ALA A 166 -15.63 12.04 -3.71
C ALA A 166 -16.06 13.08 -2.65
N PRO A 167 -16.08 12.77 -1.33
CA PRO A 167 -16.44 13.75 -0.30
C PRO A 167 -15.40 14.85 -0.09
N LEU A 168 -14.15 14.60 -0.52
CA LEU A 168 -13.03 15.55 -0.31
C LEU A 168 -13.03 16.68 -1.33
N GLY A 169 -13.88 16.60 -2.38
CA GLY A 169 -13.83 17.52 -3.51
C GLY A 169 -12.49 17.33 -4.24
N VAL A 170 -12.45 16.40 -5.16
CA VAL A 170 -11.21 15.96 -5.88
C VAL A 170 -10.43 17.17 -6.40
N ASP A 171 -11.12 18.20 -6.88
CA ASP A 171 -10.54 19.44 -7.37
C ASP A 171 -9.66 20.16 -6.32
N LYS A 172 -10.11 20.24 -5.07
CA LYS A 172 -9.37 20.92 -3.99
C LYS A 172 -8.18 20.12 -3.46
N VAL A 173 -8.26 18.79 -3.53
CA VAL A 173 -7.17 17.92 -3.06
C VAL A 173 -6.02 17.93 -4.07
N LEU A 174 -6.35 17.96 -5.35
CA LEU A 174 -5.36 17.97 -6.44
C LEU A 174 -4.65 19.32 -6.53
N ASP A 175 -5.37 20.43 -6.30
CA ASP A 175 -4.82 21.80 -6.23
C ASP A 175 -3.75 21.94 -5.14
N GLN A 176 -3.97 21.33 -3.99
CA GLN A 176 -3.08 21.48 -2.83
C GLN A 176 -1.70 20.85 -3.05
N TYR A 177 -1.61 19.82 -3.91
CA TYR A 177 -0.36 19.07 -4.12
C TYR A 177 0.29 19.33 -5.47
N ASN A 178 -0.25 20.21 -6.31
CA ASN A 178 0.26 20.53 -7.66
C ASN A 178 0.51 19.29 -8.54
N VAL A 179 -0.14 18.16 -8.17
CA VAL A 179 0.15 16.82 -8.71
C VAL A 179 -0.42 16.62 -10.09
N LEU A 180 -1.42 17.47 -10.50
CA LEU A 180 -2.13 17.23 -11.76
C LEU A 180 -2.65 18.53 -12.36
N ASN A 181 -2.54 18.66 -13.67
CA ASN A 181 -3.17 19.71 -14.47
C ASN A 181 -4.70 19.51 -14.39
N GLU A 182 -5.35 20.27 -13.51
CA GLU A 182 -6.65 20.12 -12.85
C GLU A 182 -7.82 19.65 -13.73
N ARG A 183 -7.96 20.20 -14.92
CA ARG A 183 -9.10 19.88 -15.79
C ARG A 183 -9.05 18.47 -16.38
N LYS A 184 -7.88 17.91 -16.60
CA LYS A 184 -7.74 16.63 -17.31
C LYS A 184 -8.07 15.42 -16.47
N VAL A 185 -7.82 15.49 -15.17
CA VAL A 185 -8.07 14.36 -14.25
C VAL A 185 -9.49 14.37 -13.74
N THR A 186 -10.05 15.55 -13.48
CA THR A 186 -11.48 15.71 -13.17
C THR A 186 -12.36 15.27 -14.35
N ASP A 187 -11.99 15.63 -15.57
CA ASP A 187 -12.71 15.20 -16.76
C ASP A 187 -12.61 13.69 -16.99
N LEU A 188 -11.42 13.10 -16.75
CA LEU A 188 -11.22 11.65 -16.89
C LEU A 188 -11.87 10.88 -15.73
N ALA A 189 -11.72 11.33 -14.49
CA ALA A 189 -12.38 10.74 -13.34
C ALA A 189 -13.90 10.87 -13.45
N GLY A 190 -14.41 12.01 -13.89
CA GLY A 190 -15.83 12.24 -14.16
C GLY A 190 -16.37 11.40 -15.32
N ALA A 191 -15.63 11.27 -16.42
CA ALA A 191 -15.98 10.42 -17.55
C ALA A 191 -15.94 8.93 -17.19
N LEU A 192 -14.93 8.49 -16.42
CA LEU A 192 -14.82 7.14 -15.89
C LEU A 192 -15.94 6.82 -14.88
N MET A 193 -16.25 7.74 -13.97
CA MET A 193 -17.36 7.59 -13.03
C MET A 193 -18.70 7.53 -13.76
N SER A 194 -18.94 8.40 -14.74
CA SER A 194 -20.15 8.40 -15.55
C SER A 194 -20.28 7.14 -16.40
N ALA A 195 -19.21 6.59 -16.93
CA ALA A 195 -19.20 5.33 -17.68
C ALA A 195 -19.41 4.11 -16.77
N LEU A 196 -18.90 4.15 -15.54
CA LEU A 196 -19.10 3.10 -14.53
C LEU A 196 -20.52 3.09 -13.96
N GLU A 197 -21.15 4.27 -13.84
CA GLU A 197 -22.55 4.41 -13.40
C GLU A 197 -23.55 4.00 -14.49
N LYS A 198 -23.23 4.17 -15.76
CA LYS A 198 -24.08 3.88 -16.90
C LYS A 198 -23.90 2.48 -17.50
N ARG A 199 -24.06 1.43 -16.69
CA ARG A 199 -24.45 0.05 -17.08
C ARG A 199 -23.68 -0.68 -18.18
N ALA A 200 -22.51 -0.29 -18.63
CA ALA A 200 -21.68 -1.14 -19.49
C ALA A 200 -20.48 -1.66 -18.69
N PRO A 201 -20.27 -2.96 -18.54
CA PRO A 201 -19.04 -3.50 -17.97
C PRO A 201 -17.92 -3.33 -19.00
N ILE A 202 -17.42 -2.10 -19.14
CA ILE A 202 -16.24 -1.84 -19.96
C ILE A 202 -15.06 -2.41 -19.18
N ASN A 203 -14.42 -3.42 -19.75
CA ASN A 203 -13.19 -3.96 -19.19
C ASN A 203 -12.05 -2.97 -19.48
N MET A 204 -11.79 -2.09 -18.50
CA MET A 204 -10.76 -1.06 -18.60
C MET A 204 -9.35 -1.66 -18.72
N ASP A 205 -9.13 -2.88 -18.22
CA ASP A 205 -7.86 -3.59 -18.35
C ASP A 205 -7.54 -3.90 -19.82
N LEU A 206 -8.56 -4.28 -20.59
CA LEU A 206 -8.38 -4.47 -22.03
C LEU A 206 -8.09 -3.14 -22.73
N LEU A 207 -8.78 -2.07 -22.37
CA LEU A 207 -8.61 -0.77 -23.03
C LEU A 207 -7.24 -0.15 -22.76
N ILE A 208 -6.73 -0.19 -21.53
CA ILE A 208 -5.43 0.41 -21.24
C ILE A 208 -4.27 -0.31 -21.93
N ASN A 209 -4.43 -1.58 -22.26
CA ASN A 209 -3.45 -2.34 -23.03
C ASN A 209 -3.40 -1.93 -24.50
N LEU A 210 -4.45 -1.27 -25.02
CA LEU A 210 -4.51 -0.82 -26.41
C LEU A 210 -3.76 0.51 -26.58
N GLU A 211 -2.74 0.53 -27.46
CA GLU A 211 -2.02 1.76 -27.80
C GLU A 211 -2.95 2.89 -28.26
N PRO A 212 -3.93 2.67 -29.17
CA PRO A 212 -4.85 3.72 -29.61
C PRO A 212 -5.69 4.34 -28.46
N PHE A 213 -6.01 3.57 -27.43
CA PHE A 213 -6.70 4.10 -26.26
C PHE A 213 -5.78 5.05 -25.45
N ARG A 214 -4.55 4.61 -25.21
CA ARG A 214 -3.56 5.46 -24.50
C ARG A 214 -3.23 6.74 -25.28
N SER A 215 -3.07 6.65 -26.61
CA SER A 215 -2.70 7.82 -27.41
C SER A 215 -3.85 8.78 -27.62
N LYS A 216 -5.06 8.28 -27.96
CA LYS A 216 -6.20 9.13 -28.34
C LYS A 216 -7.05 9.56 -27.16
N VAL A 217 -7.31 8.65 -26.20
CA VAL A 217 -8.18 8.93 -25.05
C VAL A 217 -7.37 9.51 -23.91
N LEU A 218 -6.27 8.87 -23.53
CA LEU A 218 -5.38 9.34 -22.46
C LEU A 218 -4.32 10.34 -22.97
N ARG A 219 -4.32 10.68 -24.27
CA ARG A 219 -3.42 11.68 -24.91
C ARG A 219 -1.94 11.41 -24.66
N SER A 220 -1.57 10.15 -24.49
CA SER A 220 -0.22 9.74 -24.12
C SER A 220 0.29 10.38 -22.81
N ASP A 221 -0.62 10.85 -21.95
CA ASP A 221 -0.25 11.45 -20.67
C ASP A 221 0.20 10.36 -19.68
N PRO A 222 1.48 10.36 -19.24
CA PRO A 222 2.02 9.32 -18.37
C PRO A 222 1.30 9.22 -17.04
N THR A 223 0.88 10.35 -16.47
CA THR A 223 0.16 10.40 -15.19
C THR A 223 -1.18 9.71 -15.27
N SER A 224 -1.96 10.00 -16.31
CA SER A 224 -3.25 9.36 -16.56
C SER A 224 -3.10 7.86 -16.85
N ILE A 225 -2.08 7.48 -17.63
CA ILE A 225 -1.83 6.06 -17.95
C ILE A 225 -1.40 5.30 -16.69
N ALA A 226 -0.44 5.83 -15.92
CA ALA A 226 0.05 5.18 -14.71
C ALA A 226 -1.04 5.10 -13.62
N GLY A 227 -1.80 6.19 -13.41
CA GLY A 227 -2.91 6.22 -12.47
C GLY A 227 -4.00 5.20 -12.81
N LEU A 228 -4.38 5.10 -14.09
CA LEU A 228 -5.37 4.11 -14.53
C LEU A 228 -4.82 2.68 -14.40
N ALA A 229 -3.58 2.43 -14.81
CA ALA A 229 -2.94 1.13 -14.67
C ALA A 229 -2.81 0.68 -13.21
N LEU A 230 -2.53 1.63 -12.31
CA LEU A 230 -2.44 1.38 -10.88
C LEU A 230 -3.78 0.91 -10.29
N VAL A 231 -4.87 1.64 -10.55
CA VAL A 231 -6.20 1.29 -9.98
C VAL A 231 -6.86 0.08 -10.64
N GLN A 232 -6.34 -0.37 -11.78
CA GLN A 232 -6.78 -1.60 -12.44
C GLN A 232 -5.94 -2.82 -12.02
N ASN A 233 -4.76 -2.61 -11.40
CA ASN A 233 -3.92 -3.73 -10.99
C ASN A 233 -4.59 -4.53 -9.85
N ASP A 234 -4.65 -5.83 -10.00
CA ASP A 234 -5.20 -6.73 -8.97
C ASP A 234 -4.11 -7.13 -7.97
N PHE A 235 -4.20 -6.60 -6.75
CA PHE A 235 -3.30 -6.92 -5.65
C PHE A 235 -3.85 -8.04 -4.75
N SER A 236 -4.97 -8.69 -5.09
CA SER A 236 -5.69 -9.59 -4.18
C SER A 236 -4.85 -10.74 -3.64
N ARG A 237 -3.93 -11.28 -4.43
CA ARG A 237 -3.07 -12.41 -4.05
C ARG A 237 -1.66 -12.01 -3.63
N ILE A 238 -1.31 -10.74 -3.72
CA ILE A 238 0.06 -10.27 -3.50
C ILE A 238 0.46 -10.25 -2.02
N PRO A 239 -0.33 -9.64 -1.10
CA PRO A 239 0.11 -9.48 0.29
C PRO A 239 0.44 -10.79 0.99
N GLU A 240 -0.31 -11.86 0.74
CA GLU A 240 -0.11 -13.16 1.39
C GLU A 240 1.21 -13.84 1.02
N THR A 241 1.79 -13.49 -0.13
CA THR A 241 3.05 -14.06 -0.64
C THR A 241 4.28 -13.32 -0.13
N ILE A 242 4.12 -12.19 0.52
CA ILE A 242 5.21 -11.35 1.00
C ILE A 242 5.56 -11.73 2.45
N HIS A 243 6.67 -12.42 2.61
CA HIS A 243 7.19 -12.85 3.91
C HIS A 243 8.32 -11.96 4.45
N GLN A 244 8.73 -10.95 3.68
CA GLN A 244 9.74 -10.00 4.10
C GLN A 244 9.22 -9.15 5.26
N PRO A 245 10.04 -8.88 6.28
CA PRO A 245 9.69 -7.93 7.33
C PRO A 245 9.25 -6.61 6.71
N THR A 246 8.02 -6.18 7.01
CA THR A 246 7.41 -5.02 6.37
C THR A 246 7.06 -3.93 7.40
N LEU A 247 7.55 -2.72 7.14
CA LEU A 247 7.16 -1.52 7.86
C LEU A 247 6.19 -0.72 7.00
N ILE A 248 5.00 -0.47 7.52
CA ILE A 248 4.00 0.38 6.89
C ILE A 248 3.98 1.69 7.66
N ILE A 249 4.21 2.82 6.99
CA ILE A 249 4.15 4.16 7.58
C ILE A 249 3.05 4.95 6.88
N TRP A 250 2.20 5.61 7.67
CA TRP A 250 1.06 6.35 7.13
C TRP A 250 0.83 7.67 7.84
N GLY A 251 0.56 8.72 7.06
CA GLY A 251 0.02 9.96 7.60
C GLY A 251 -1.44 9.78 8.03
N ASP A 252 -1.79 10.08 9.27
CA ASP A 252 -3.17 9.87 9.76
C ASP A 252 -4.19 10.86 9.19
N GLN A 253 -3.71 11.94 8.53
CA GLN A 253 -4.51 12.92 7.81
C GLN A 253 -4.34 12.81 6.28
N ASP A 254 -3.85 11.69 5.78
CA ASP A 254 -3.70 11.47 4.33
C ASP A 254 -5.06 11.53 3.62
N LYS A 255 -5.21 12.50 2.71
CA LYS A 255 -6.42 12.71 1.90
C LYS A 255 -6.34 12.07 0.51
N ILE A 256 -5.18 11.55 0.14
CA ILE A 256 -4.91 10.94 -1.18
C ILE A 256 -5.04 9.42 -1.10
N ALA A 257 -4.29 8.79 -0.20
CA ALA A 257 -4.34 7.36 0.04
C ALA A 257 -5.02 7.07 1.39
N PRO A 258 -6.19 6.42 1.41
CA PRO A 258 -6.92 6.24 2.66
C PRO A 258 -6.11 5.37 3.64
N LEU A 259 -5.94 5.83 4.88
CA LEU A 259 -5.30 5.09 5.98
C LEU A 259 -5.87 3.67 6.14
N ARG A 260 -7.11 3.46 5.71
CA ARG A 260 -7.75 2.15 5.62
C ARG A 260 -6.89 1.12 4.89
N THR A 261 -6.16 1.55 3.85
CA THR A 261 -5.22 0.69 3.11
C THR A 261 -4.09 0.18 4.01
N GLY A 262 -3.56 1.04 4.87
CA GLY A 262 -2.53 0.65 5.85
C GLY A 262 -3.02 -0.45 6.80
N TYR A 263 -4.24 -0.33 7.33
CA TYR A 263 -4.84 -1.38 8.18
C TYR A 263 -5.05 -2.69 7.43
N VAL A 264 -5.50 -2.63 6.18
CA VAL A 264 -5.66 -3.83 5.33
C VAL A 264 -4.31 -4.52 5.11
N LEU A 265 -3.29 -3.76 4.72
CA LEU A 265 -1.95 -4.31 4.50
C LEU A 265 -1.35 -4.91 5.78
N GLU A 266 -1.48 -4.23 6.93
CA GLU A 266 -1.03 -4.77 8.22
C GLU A 266 -1.75 -6.09 8.56
N SER A 267 -3.03 -6.21 8.24
CA SER A 267 -3.80 -7.43 8.52
C SER A 267 -3.41 -8.61 7.63
N LEU A 268 -3.08 -8.35 6.36
CA LEU A 268 -2.82 -9.39 5.36
C LEU A 268 -1.36 -9.79 5.27
N LEU A 269 -0.42 -8.88 5.42
CA LEU A 269 1.01 -9.17 5.38
C LEU A 269 1.43 -9.99 6.60
N PRO A 270 2.11 -11.15 6.43
CA PRO A 270 2.47 -12.04 7.54
C PRO A 270 3.36 -11.40 8.60
N ASP A 271 4.35 -10.62 8.20
CA ASP A 271 5.31 -9.94 9.10
C ASP A 271 5.28 -8.42 8.84
N ALA A 272 4.17 -7.76 9.21
CA ALA A 272 4.00 -6.34 9.04
C ALA A 272 3.64 -5.61 10.34
N ARG A 273 4.03 -4.34 10.41
CA ARG A 273 3.58 -3.39 11.42
C ARG A 273 3.22 -2.06 10.79
N LEU A 274 2.14 -1.46 11.24
CA LEU A 274 1.70 -0.12 10.86
C LEU A 274 2.12 0.89 11.93
N GLU A 275 2.76 1.96 11.48
CA GLU A 275 3.14 3.12 12.28
C GLU A 275 2.50 4.37 11.70
N LEU A 276 1.89 5.17 12.54
CA LEU A 276 1.23 6.41 12.12
C LEU A 276 2.12 7.61 12.37
N LEU A 277 2.11 8.55 11.42
CA LEU A 277 2.67 9.89 11.59
C LEU A 277 1.52 10.83 11.93
N PRO A 278 1.38 11.26 13.20
CA PRO A 278 0.27 12.08 13.66
C PRO A 278 0.23 13.42 12.94
N ASN A 279 -0.96 13.83 12.49
CA ASN A 279 -1.18 15.05 11.70
C ASN A 279 -0.41 15.09 10.37
N GLY A 280 0.13 13.96 9.90
CA GLY A 280 0.82 13.85 8.63
C GLY A 280 -0.16 13.68 7.46
N GLY A 281 0.14 14.31 6.32
CA GLY A 281 -0.57 14.14 5.05
C GLY A 281 0.01 12.99 4.21
N HIS A 282 -0.21 13.04 2.89
CA HIS A 282 0.29 12.04 1.93
C HIS A 282 1.81 12.01 1.77
N ILE A 283 2.49 13.08 2.15
CA ILE A 283 3.96 13.20 2.13
C ILE A 283 4.52 13.35 3.54
N ALA A 284 3.91 12.67 4.50
CA ALA A 284 4.26 12.78 5.92
C ALA A 284 5.75 12.51 6.21
N PHE A 285 6.42 11.71 5.39
CA PHE A 285 7.86 11.46 5.48
C PHE A 285 8.73 12.69 5.13
N ILE A 286 8.20 13.63 4.34
CA ILE A 286 8.82 14.94 4.03
C ILE A 286 8.42 15.96 5.11
N GLU A 287 7.16 15.95 5.54
CA GLU A 287 6.62 16.87 6.55
C GLU A 287 7.22 16.62 7.93
N GLN A 288 7.53 15.36 8.27
CA GLN A 288 8.04 14.92 9.57
C GLN A 288 9.29 14.04 9.44
N PRO A 289 10.37 14.52 8.81
CA PRO A 289 11.52 13.70 8.41
C PRO A 289 12.23 13.06 9.60
N GLN A 290 12.28 13.74 10.75
CA GLN A 290 12.92 13.20 11.95
C GLN A 290 12.14 11.99 12.48
N ARG A 291 10.82 12.12 12.64
CA ARG A 291 9.96 11.04 13.13
C ARG A 291 9.94 9.85 12.17
N PHE A 292 9.86 10.12 10.88
CA PHE A 292 9.97 9.09 9.86
C PHE A 292 11.29 8.31 9.98
N HIS A 293 12.40 9.01 10.15
CA HIS A 293 13.71 8.37 10.25
C HIS A 293 13.87 7.53 11.53
N GLU A 294 13.27 7.95 12.65
CA GLU A 294 13.21 7.19 13.91
C GLU A 294 12.48 5.85 13.74
N LEU A 295 11.44 5.81 12.92
CA LEU A 295 10.70 4.59 12.60
C LEU A 295 11.45 3.70 11.59
N LEU A 296 12.04 4.31 10.55
CA LEU A 296 12.71 3.60 9.46
C LEU A 296 14.02 2.91 9.93
N ARG A 297 14.84 3.61 10.71
CA ARG A 297 16.19 3.15 11.04
C ARG A 297 16.25 1.80 11.77
N PRO A 298 15.45 1.51 12.80
CA PRO A 298 15.39 0.20 13.43
C PRO A 298 14.95 -0.92 12.46
N HIS A 299 14.05 -0.59 11.54
CA HIS A 299 13.56 -1.54 10.53
C HIS A 299 14.67 -1.94 9.53
N LEU A 300 15.40 -0.99 8.99
CA LEU A 300 16.53 -1.25 8.10
C LEU A 300 17.64 -2.05 8.78
N LYS A 301 17.83 -1.90 10.11
CA LYS A 301 18.79 -2.69 10.90
C LYS A 301 18.25 -4.08 11.27
N GLN A 302 17.02 -4.40 10.93
CA GLN A 302 16.34 -5.65 11.34
C GLN A 302 16.41 -5.88 12.86
N SER A 303 16.50 -4.80 13.63
CA SER A 303 16.60 -4.84 15.09
C SER A 303 15.25 -4.86 15.80
N TYR A 304 14.16 -4.83 15.03
CA TYR A 304 12.82 -4.92 15.58
C TYR A 304 12.33 -6.40 15.55
N LYS A 305 11.64 -6.79 16.60
CA LYS A 305 10.93 -8.07 16.63
C LYS A 305 9.53 -7.86 16.07
N ALA A 306 9.15 -8.64 15.07
CA ALA A 306 7.78 -8.68 14.59
C ALA A 306 6.81 -8.87 15.76
N LYS A 307 5.72 -8.12 15.77
CA LYS A 307 4.58 -8.49 16.62
C LYS A 307 4.10 -9.85 16.14
N GLN A 308 4.33 -10.91 16.93
CA GLN A 308 3.69 -12.19 16.63
C GLN A 308 2.18 -11.92 16.62
N LYS A 309 1.56 -12.01 15.43
CA LYS A 309 0.10 -12.08 15.36
C LYS A 309 -0.31 -13.25 16.24
N PRO A 310 -1.19 -13.07 17.20
CA PRO A 310 -1.65 -14.21 17.98
C PRO A 310 -2.24 -15.23 17.01
N ALA A 311 -1.60 -16.40 16.95
CA ALA A 311 -2.12 -17.59 16.28
C ALA A 311 -3.27 -18.14 17.14
N SER A 312 -4.31 -17.36 17.38
CA SER A 312 -5.48 -17.82 18.10
C SER A 312 -6.52 -18.29 17.08
N LYS A 313 -6.69 -19.61 16.98
CA LYS A 313 -7.99 -20.14 16.60
C LYS A 313 -9.01 -19.42 17.51
N PRO A 314 -10.09 -18.87 16.94
CA PRO A 314 -11.12 -18.24 17.75
C PRO A 314 -11.73 -19.27 18.69
N GLU A 315 -11.48 -19.14 19.99
CA GLU A 315 -12.33 -19.80 20.95
C GLU A 315 -13.68 -19.06 20.92
N SER A 316 -14.76 -19.82 20.70
CA SER A 316 -16.11 -19.31 20.82
C SER A 316 -16.37 -18.98 22.29
N SER A 317 -16.07 -17.76 22.71
CA SER A 317 -16.34 -17.28 24.06
C SER A 317 -17.74 -16.67 24.08
N ASN A 318 -18.65 -17.28 24.83
CA ASN A 318 -20.01 -16.76 25.03
C ASN A 318 -19.99 -15.55 25.99
N PHE A 319 -19.87 -14.35 25.38
CA PHE A 319 -20.05 -13.10 26.14
C PHE A 319 -21.54 -12.88 26.44
N ARG A 320 -21.87 -12.35 27.64
CA ARG A 320 -23.27 -12.16 28.07
C ARG A 320 -23.75 -10.71 27.98
N GLN A 321 -22.81 -9.75 27.81
CA GLN A 321 -23.18 -8.34 27.80
C GLN A 321 -23.90 -7.96 26.49
N THR A 322 -25.07 -7.31 26.65
CA THR A 322 -25.75 -6.66 25.52
C THR A 322 -25.43 -5.17 25.53
N VAL A 323 -25.02 -4.65 24.38
CA VAL A 323 -24.77 -3.23 24.14
C VAL A 323 -25.75 -2.74 23.07
N GLN A 324 -26.32 -1.56 23.29
CA GLN A 324 -27.27 -0.97 22.35
C GLN A 324 -26.87 0.47 21.98
N CYS A 325 -27.00 0.80 20.71
CA CYS A 325 -27.00 2.16 20.20
C CYS A 325 -28.34 2.42 19.54
N GLN A 326 -29.05 3.45 19.97
CA GLN A 326 -30.35 3.80 19.42
C GLN A 326 -30.45 5.29 19.13
N ASN A 327 -30.68 5.66 17.86
CA ASN A 327 -30.86 7.03 17.40
C ASN A 327 -29.76 8.01 17.85
N GLN A 328 -28.51 7.57 17.81
CA GLN A 328 -27.34 8.33 18.28
C GLN A 328 -26.30 8.50 17.15
N SER A 329 -25.32 9.37 17.36
CA SER A 329 -24.26 9.61 16.38
C SER A 329 -22.88 9.71 17.06
N GLY A 330 -21.84 9.27 16.37
CA GLY A 330 -20.45 9.47 16.79
C GLY A 330 -19.97 8.52 17.90
N HIS A 331 -20.61 7.37 18.10
CA HIS A 331 -20.21 6.41 19.13
C HIS A 331 -19.02 5.54 18.71
N THR A 332 -18.11 5.30 19.67
CA THR A 332 -17.05 4.30 19.54
C THR A 332 -17.35 3.11 20.46
N ILE A 333 -17.35 1.91 19.90
CA ILE A 333 -17.64 0.64 20.59
C ILE A 333 -16.41 -0.25 20.51
N THR A 334 -15.98 -0.79 21.65
CA THR A 334 -14.78 -1.65 21.78
C THR A 334 -15.02 -2.77 22.79
N GLY A 335 -14.13 -3.77 22.80
CA GLY A 335 -14.12 -4.82 23.83
C GLY A 335 -14.97 -6.03 23.50
N ARG A 336 -15.35 -6.79 24.53
CA ARG A 336 -16.03 -8.09 24.40
C ARG A 336 -17.52 -7.97 24.65
N ILE A 337 -18.33 -8.29 23.64
CA ILE A 337 -19.77 -8.03 23.62
C ILE A 337 -20.52 -9.29 23.19
N GLY A 338 -21.51 -9.70 23.95
CA GLY A 338 -22.40 -10.83 23.61
C GLY A 338 -23.30 -10.46 22.43
N SER A 339 -24.14 -9.44 22.61
CA SER A 339 -24.99 -8.93 21.55
C SER A 339 -24.83 -7.43 21.39
N LEU A 340 -24.61 -6.98 20.17
CA LEU A 340 -24.56 -5.57 19.83
C LEU A 340 -25.71 -5.22 18.88
N LEU A 341 -26.57 -4.30 19.32
CA LEU A 341 -27.72 -3.84 18.57
C LEU A 341 -27.52 -2.36 18.22
N ILE A 342 -27.55 -2.05 16.95
CA ILE A 342 -27.39 -0.68 16.43
C ILE A 342 -28.61 -0.34 15.57
N ASP A 343 -29.42 0.62 16.02
CA ASP A 343 -30.63 1.02 15.31
C ASP A 343 -30.73 2.55 15.21
N GLY A 344 -30.91 3.07 13.99
CA GLY A 344 -31.01 4.49 13.71
C GLY A 344 -29.73 5.29 14.02
N CYS A 345 -28.58 4.63 14.16
CA CYS A 345 -27.33 5.29 14.57
C CYS A 345 -26.46 5.68 13.38
N GLN A 346 -25.80 6.86 13.47
CA GLN A 346 -24.93 7.38 12.43
C GLN A 346 -23.49 7.51 12.92
N ASN A 347 -22.52 7.27 12.00
CA ASN A 347 -21.09 7.40 12.31
C ASN A 347 -20.63 6.58 13.52
N VAL A 348 -21.14 5.36 13.66
CA VAL A 348 -20.68 4.44 14.71
C VAL A 348 -19.37 3.79 14.29
N LEU A 349 -18.37 3.82 15.17
CA LEU A 349 -17.09 3.13 15.01
C LEU A 349 -17.02 1.93 15.95
N ILE A 350 -16.99 0.71 15.39
CA ILE A 350 -16.66 -0.51 16.12
C ILE A 350 -15.18 -0.79 15.86
N LYS A 351 -14.35 -0.84 16.89
CA LYS A 351 -12.92 -1.12 16.74
C LYS A 351 -12.40 -2.03 17.84
N ASP A 352 -11.46 -2.91 17.48
CA ASP A 352 -10.79 -3.80 18.42
C ASP A 352 -11.81 -4.56 19.32
N ALA A 353 -12.92 -5.00 18.71
CA ALA A 353 -14.05 -5.65 19.41
C ALA A 353 -14.16 -7.13 19.04
N GLU A 354 -14.57 -7.93 20.05
CA GLU A 354 -14.99 -9.32 19.89
C GLU A 354 -16.48 -9.42 20.20
N ILE A 355 -17.28 -9.85 19.23
CA ILE A 355 -18.77 -9.80 19.31
C ILE A 355 -19.31 -11.19 18.97
N ASN A 356 -20.32 -11.67 19.72
CA ASN A 356 -20.97 -12.93 19.35
C ASN A 356 -22.11 -12.72 18.34
N ASN A 357 -22.84 -11.60 18.43
CA ASN A 357 -23.93 -11.31 17.50
C ASN A 357 -24.03 -9.79 17.27
N LEU A 358 -24.10 -9.38 16.01
CA LEU A 358 -24.25 -7.98 15.62
C LEU A 358 -25.49 -7.80 14.73
N VAL A 359 -26.36 -6.87 15.12
CA VAL A 359 -27.53 -6.47 14.33
C VAL A 359 -27.45 -4.97 14.08
N ILE A 360 -27.54 -4.56 12.82
CA ILE A 360 -27.48 -3.17 12.39
C ILE A 360 -28.72 -2.86 11.55
N THR A 361 -29.48 -1.86 11.95
CA THR A 361 -30.72 -1.43 11.30
C THR A 361 -30.68 0.10 11.09
N ASN A 362 -31.06 0.59 9.90
CA ASN A 362 -31.18 2.02 9.57
C ASN A 362 -29.94 2.86 9.94
N SER A 363 -28.74 2.30 9.80
CA SER A 363 -27.54 2.86 10.42
C SER A 363 -26.34 2.94 9.48
N THR A 364 -25.40 3.83 9.84
CA THR A 364 -24.10 3.93 9.17
C THR A 364 -22.99 3.58 10.15
N VAL A 365 -22.28 2.48 9.87
CA VAL A 365 -21.29 1.88 10.77
C VAL A 365 -19.95 1.66 10.05
N THR A 366 -18.87 1.91 10.77
CA THR A 366 -17.50 1.51 10.38
C THR A 366 -17.00 0.48 11.39
N MET A 367 -16.58 -0.68 10.93
CA MET A 367 -15.97 -1.73 11.74
C MET A 367 -14.50 -1.92 11.34
N ARG A 368 -13.60 -1.95 12.32
CA ARG A 368 -12.16 -2.11 12.08
C ARG A 368 -11.54 -3.06 13.10
N ASN A 369 -10.66 -3.94 12.62
CA ASN A 369 -9.90 -4.87 13.46
C ASN A 369 -10.77 -5.59 14.50
N SER A 370 -11.95 -6.04 14.09
CA SER A 370 -12.95 -6.61 14.98
C SER A 370 -13.40 -7.98 14.49
N ARG A 371 -13.85 -8.81 15.42
CA ARG A 371 -14.25 -10.18 15.13
C ARG A 371 -15.69 -10.39 15.56
N ILE A 372 -16.46 -11.08 14.72
CA ILE A 372 -17.80 -11.52 15.05
C ILE A 372 -17.82 -13.03 14.90
N ILE A 373 -18.12 -13.78 15.96
CA ILE A 373 -18.18 -15.24 15.96
C ILE A 373 -19.47 -15.71 16.58
N SER A 374 -20.30 -16.39 15.80
CA SER A 374 -21.62 -16.84 16.20
C SER A 374 -21.85 -18.30 15.85
N MET A 375 -22.70 -18.96 16.59
CA MET A 375 -23.20 -20.31 16.22
C MET A 375 -24.35 -20.26 15.20
N ALA A 376 -24.88 -19.07 14.92
CA ALA A 376 -25.97 -18.83 13.96
C ALA A 376 -25.52 -17.76 12.94
N THR A 377 -26.41 -16.84 12.52
CA THR A 377 -26.01 -15.68 11.70
C THR A 377 -25.20 -14.70 12.55
N ALA A 378 -23.96 -14.43 12.16
CA ALA A 378 -23.05 -13.59 12.94
C ALA A 378 -23.37 -12.09 12.84
N LEU A 379 -23.64 -11.62 11.62
CA LEU A 379 -23.95 -10.22 11.34
C LEU A 379 -25.26 -10.13 10.54
N LYS A 380 -26.21 -9.33 11.02
CA LYS A 380 -27.44 -9.00 10.28
C LYS A 380 -27.49 -7.50 10.00
N LEU A 381 -27.72 -7.15 8.73
CA LEU A 381 -27.89 -5.76 8.28
C LEU A 381 -29.26 -5.58 7.64
N HIS A 382 -29.87 -4.45 7.95
CA HIS A 382 -31.13 -4.00 7.37
C HIS A 382 -31.07 -2.49 7.10
N ASP A 383 -31.35 -2.07 5.85
CA ASP A 383 -31.37 -0.66 5.42
C ASP A 383 -30.15 0.13 5.88
N SER A 384 -28.94 -0.46 5.78
CA SER A 384 -27.75 0.05 6.45
C SER A 384 -26.52 0.13 5.54
N ASN A 385 -25.59 1.00 5.91
CA ASN A 385 -24.27 1.10 5.29
C ASN A 385 -23.19 0.64 6.28
N LEU A 386 -22.38 -0.35 5.88
CA LEU A 386 -21.31 -0.89 6.72
C LEU A 386 -19.99 -0.90 5.96
N ASN A 387 -18.96 -0.28 6.55
CA ASN A 387 -17.58 -0.38 6.09
C ASN A 387 -16.80 -1.31 7.05
N ILE A 388 -16.26 -2.41 6.55
CA ILE A 388 -15.45 -3.36 7.33
C ILE A 388 -14.01 -3.29 6.87
N THR A 389 -13.09 -3.26 7.82
CA THR A 389 -11.65 -3.21 7.55
C THR A 389 -10.91 -4.15 8.49
N ALA A 390 -10.12 -5.07 7.94
CA ALA A 390 -9.28 -6.00 8.71
C ALA A 390 -10.10 -6.77 9.77
N GLY A 391 -11.22 -7.36 9.36
CA GLY A 391 -12.15 -8.06 10.22
C GLY A 391 -12.14 -9.59 10.03
N HIS A 392 -12.81 -10.28 10.92
CA HIS A 392 -13.14 -11.70 10.80
C HIS A 392 -14.59 -11.91 11.22
N ILE A 393 -15.41 -12.52 10.37
CA ILE A 393 -16.83 -12.79 10.65
C ILE A 393 -17.10 -14.26 10.36
N GLU A 394 -17.56 -14.98 11.38
CA GLU A 394 -17.76 -16.42 11.31
C GLU A 394 -19.11 -16.82 11.91
N GLY A 395 -19.84 -17.72 11.21
CA GLY A 395 -21.14 -18.22 11.66
C GLY A 395 -21.70 -19.31 10.75
N GLU A 396 -22.93 -19.79 11.02
CA GLU A 396 -23.66 -20.56 10.00
C GLU A 396 -23.82 -19.71 8.73
N VAL A 397 -24.24 -18.46 8.89
CA VAL A 397 -24.20 -17.41 7.89
C VAL A 397 -23.33 -16.28 8.44
N ALA A 398 -22.22 -15.96 7.78
CA ALA A 398 -21.37 -14.90 8.30
C ALA A 398 -22.08 -13.55 8.23
N ILE A 399 -22.69 -13.21 7.10
CA ILE A 399 -23.43 -11.96 6.89
C ILE A 399 -24.80 -12.22 6.26
N GLU A 400 -25.86 -11.73 6.87
CA GLU A 400 -27.17 -11.58 6.26
C GLU A 400 -27.43 -10.10 5.97
N ALA A 401 -27.55 -9.73 4.68
CA ALA A 401 -27.65 -8.34 4.22
C ALA A 401 -28.99 -8.12 3.50
N ASN A 402 -29.81 -7.20 4.03
CA ASN A 402 -31.08 -6.79 3.47
C ASN A 402 -31.03 -5.32 3.10
N ASN A 403 -31.29 -4.98 1.82
CA ASN A 403 -31.31 -3.60 1.31
C ASN A 403 -30.14 -2.76 1.82
N SER A 404 -28.93 -3.34 1.80
CA SER A 404 -27.78 -2.78 2.48
C SER A 404 -26.57 -2.66 1.57
N ARG A 405 -25.66 -1.74 1.90
CA ARG A 405 -24.40 -1.57 1.22
C ARG A 405 -23.23 -1.90 2.14
N LEU A 406 -22.40 -2.82 1.72
CA LEU A 406 -21.21 -3.26 2.45
C LEU A 406 -19.95 -2.97 1.64
N ASP A 407 -18.96 -2.39 2.31
CA ASP A 407 -17.61 -2.21 1.77
C ASP A 407 -16.63 -2.98 2.67
N ILE A 408 -16.15 -4.12 2.15
CA ILE A 408 -15.43 -5.15 2.89
C ILE A 408 -13.98 -5.17 2.42
N ALA A 409 -13.05 -4.80 3.29
CA ALA A 409 -11.63 -4.72 2.93
C ALA A 409 -10.75 -5.52 3.90
N GLY A 410 -9.88 -6.40 3.38
CA GLY A 410 -8.96 -7.22 4.19
C GLY A 410 -9.67 -8.04 5.25
N THR A 411 -10.87 -8.52 4.98
CA THR A 411 -11.76 -9.17 5.94
C THR A 411 -12.03 -10.60 5.50
N GLN A 412 -11.98 -11.53 6.45
CA GLN A 412 -12.35 -12.92 6.24
C GLN A 412 -13.80 -13.17 6.65
N LEU A 413 -14.57 -13.77 5.76
CA LEU A 413 -15.95 -14.23 5.99
C LEU A 413 -15.97 -15.75 5.93
N VAL A 414 -16.38 -16.40 7.05
CA VAL A 414 -16.46 -17.85 7.16
C VAL A 414 -17.90 -18.23 7.46
N GLY A 415 -18.54 -18.98 6.56
CA GLY A 415 -19.92 -19.41 6.70
C GLY A 415 -20.07 -20.91 6.51
N SER A 416 -20.53 -21.66 7.53
CA SER A 416 -20.76 -23.10 7.37
C SER A 416 -21.93 -23.42 6.42
N GLN A 417 -22.85 -22.49 6.22
CA GLN A 417 -23.92 -22.55 5.22
C GLN A 417 -23.69 -21.54 4.08
N ALA A 418 -23.31 -20.29 4.44
CA ALA A 418 -23.00 -19.24 3.47
C ALA A 418 -22.13 -18.14 4.10
N ALA A 419 -21.20 -17.60 3.34
CA ALA A 419 -20.47 -16.40 3.75
C ALA A 419 -21.37 -15.15 3.72
N VAL A 420 -22.22 -15.04 2.70
CA VAL A 420 -23.22 -13.97 2.60
C VAL A 420 -24.56 -14.53 2.12
N LYS A 421 -25.64 -14.11 2.76
CA LYS A 421 -27.01 -14.32 2.34
C LYS A 421 -27.69 -12.97 2.17
N ALA A 422 -28.34 -12.74 1.04
CA ALA A 422 -29.10 -11.53 0.77
C ALA A 422 -30.57 -11.85 0.46
N PRO A 423 -31.45 -11.82 1.43
CA PRO A 423 -32.89 -11.96 1.20
C PRO A 423 -33.48 -10.85 0.33
N MET A 424 -32.89 -9.66 0.34
CA MET A 424 -33.20 -8.53 -0.53
C MET A 424 -31.93 -7.99 -1.20
N ASP A 425 -32.08 -7.20 -2.27
CA ASP A 425 -30.98 -6.63 -3.02
C ASP A 425 -29.98 -5.92 -2.11
N SER A 426 -28.73 -6.31 -2.23
CA SER A 426 -27.64 -5.68 -1.48
C SER A 426 -26.39 -5.54 -2.35
N THR A 427 -25.62 -4.49 -2.11
CA THR A 427 -24.38 -4.23 -2.83
C THR A 427 -23.18 -4.47 -1.93
N LEU A 428 -22.28 -5.35 -2.37
CA LEU A 428 -21.04 -5.66 -1.69
C LEU A 428 -19.84 -5.23 -2.55
N ILE A 429 -18.92 -4.50 -1.94
CA ILE A 429 -17.64 -4.14 -2.54
C ILE A 429 -16.55 -4.85 -1.74
N PHE A 430 -15.77 -5.67 -2.41
CA PHE A 430 -14.65 -6.38 -1.80
C PHE A 430 -13.34 -5.76 -2.23
N SER A 431 -12.46 -5.50 -1.27
CA SER A 431 -11.05 -5.16 -1.47
C SER A 431 -10.19 -6.15 -0.71
N LEU A 432 -9.59 -7.11 -1.41
CA LEU A 432 -8.78 -8.17 -0.76
C LEU A 432 -9.56 -8.90 0.35
N GLY A 433 -10.83 -9.15 0.14
CA GLY A 433 -11.66 -9.93 1.05
C GLY A 433 -11.47 -11.43 0.84
N ARG A 434 -11.64 -12.22 1.88
CA ARG A 434 -11.55 -13.68 1.81
C ARG A 434 -12.90 -14.30 2.18
N ILE A 435 -13.35 -15.28 1.41
CA ILE A 435 -14.58 -16.02 1.64
C ILE A 435 -14.27 -17.49 1.77
N ASP A 436 -14.81 -18.11 2.82
CA ASP A 436 -14.81 -19.54 3.04
C ASP A 436 -16.26 -20.00 3.31
N SER A 437 -16.80 -20.82 2.42
CA SER A 437 -18.18 -21.35 2.52
C SER A 437 -18.32 -22.61 1.66
N PRO A 438 -19.42 -23.36 1.75
CA PRO A 438 -19.65 -24.53 0.90
C PRO A 438 -19.61 -24.27 -0.62
N LEU A 439 -19.82 -23.01 -1.03
CA LEU A 439 -19.76 -22.61 -2.43
C LEU A 439 -18.37 -22.05 -2.84
N TYR A 440 -17.55 -21.62 -1.88
CA TYR A 440 -16.29 -20.95 -2.11
C TYR A 440 -15.25 -21.42 -1.08
N ASP A 441 -14.38 -22.32 -1.49
CA ASP A 441 -13.34 -22.89 -0.64
C ASP A 441 -12.16 -21.91 -0.49
N ASP A 442 -12.20 -21.12 0.57
CA ASP A 442 -11.16 -20.16 1.01
C ASP A 442 -10.59 -19.29 -0.11
N ILE A 443 -11.44 -18.60 -0.86
CA ILE A 443 -11.03 -17.76 -1.98
C ILE A 443 -10.88 -16.29 -1.63
N VAL A 444 -9.94 -15.61 -2.28
CA VAL A 444 -9.81 -14.14 -2.22
C VAL A 444 -10.74 -13.50 -3.25
N ILE A 445 -11.52 -12.52 -2.81
CA ILE A 445 -12.43 -11.73 -3.66
C ILE A 445 -11.98 -10.27 -3.69
N HIS A 446 -11.91 -9.74 -4.90
CA HIS A 446 -11.67 -8.32 -5.15
C HIS A 446 -12.62 -7.87 -6.26
N GLY A 447 -13.51 -6.92 -5.96
CA GLY A 447 -14.50 -6.44 -6.91
C GLY A 447 -15.84 -6.12 -6.30
N MET A 448 -16.77 -5.68 -7.14
CA MET A 448 -18.15 -5.42 -6.74
C MET A 448 -19.02 -6.65 -7.03
N LYS A 449 -19.85 -7.00 -6.06
CA LYS A 449 -20.90 -8.02 -6.20
C LYS A 449 -22.25 -7.38 -5.86
N VAL A 450 -23.21 -7.50 -6.76
CA VAL A 450 -24.62 -7.25 -6.43
C VAL A 450 -25.24 -8.62 -6.17
N VAL A 451 -25.72 -8.82 -4.95
CA VAL A 451 -26.30 -10.08 -4.55
C VAL A 451 -27.82 -9.96 -4.71
N ALA A 452 -28.37 -10.69 -5.66
CA ALA A 452 -29.78 -10.70 -5.93
C ALA A 452 -30.58 -11.36 -4.79
N PRO A 453 -31.88 -11.08 -4.65
CA PRO A 453 -32.73 -11.70 -3.63
C PRO A 453 -32.68 -13.23 -3.67
N GLY A 454 -32.43 -13.82 -2.48
CA GLY A 454 -32.31 -15.28 -2.35
C GLY A 454 -30.98 -15.88 -2.78
N ALA A 455 -29.99 -15.06 -3.22
CA ALA A 455 -28.65 -15.55 -3.55
C ALA A 455 -27.77 -15.75 -2.30
N TYR A 456 -26.81 -16.65 -2.46
CA TYR A 456 -25.80 -17.01 -1.45
C TYR A 456 -24.39 -16.82 -2.04
N LEU A 457 -23.46 -16.34 -1.23
CA LEU A 457 -22.01 -16.36 -1.50
C LEU A 457 -21.32 -17.31 -0.53
#